data_b92521f74a8b48dbcb21abc016cb1b34
#
_entry.id   b92521f74a8b48dbcb21abc016cb1b34
#
_cell.length_a   1.000
_cell.length_b   1.000
_cell.length_c   1.000
_cell.angle_alpha   90.00
_cell.angle_beta   90.00
_cell.angle_gamma   90.00
#
_symmetry.space_group_name_H-M   'P 1'
#
loop_
_entity.id
_entity.type
_entity.pdbx_description
1 polymer ?
#
loop_
_entity_poly.entity_id
_entity_poly.type
_entity_poly.pdbx_seq_one_letter_code
_entity_poly.pdbx_strand_id
1 'polypeptide(L)'
;MQFNLKNPNHYGVIKTPEKTYQRYDFLCEYYNVTPEQALQSGTRASGRKPNLPGSETCKPVKDMTFEDIWAAQSRNTPEDIFQFYLDQGAWSSFRQTVRHLELQHMHNFVLRNLIRPGIYFCEYGCGVAPFSTTILLSCPKDFNIDISISDVDGCEHFLFAEWKLKKIIKDRGLKNVNLHVKPVKARGLPKYDKPIDSLVIFEVLEHVLSPIETLNNIIEQMSPDALLLENFIKHDREEDDDLGPDLKSAADERGKFYEMVEDNFLLLSNNSVFADPNGTRIWRKLVKE
;
A
#
# COMPACT_ATOMS: atom_id res chain seq x y z
N MET A 1 18.33 14.48 -9.25
CA MET A 1 19.04 13.34 -8.62
C MET A 1 18.53 12.08 -9.32
N GLN A 2 19.40 11.25 -9.88
CA GLN A 2 18.96 10.02 -10.55
C GLN A 2 19.07 8.86 -9.55
N PHE A 3 17.95 8.21 -9.27
CA PHE A 3 17.98 6.88 -8.65
C PHE A 3 18.71 5.92 -9.59
N ASN A 4 19.56 5.06 -9.03
CA ASN A 4 20.29 4.09 -9.86
C ASN A 4 19.37 2.98 -10.33
N LEU A 5 18.63 3.25 -11.39
CA LEU A 5 17.63 2.35 -11.97
C LEU A 5 18.23 1.23 -12.82
N LYS A 6 19.55 1.23 -13.02
CA LYS A 6 20.23 0.21 -13.84
C LYS A 6 20.47 -1.10 -13.07
N ASN A 7 20.35 -1.07 -11.74
CA ASN A 7 20.49 -2.26 -10.93
C ASN A 7 19.11 -2.76 -10.47
N PRO A 8 18.56 -3.83 -11.07
CA PRO A 8 17.27 -4.38 -10.66
C PRO A 8 17.26 -4.85 -9.20
N ASN A 9 18.43 -5.13 -8.62
CA ASN A 9 18.56 -5.46 -7.19
C ASN A 9 18.37 -4.24 -6.27
N HIS A 10 18.38 -3.03 -6.82
CA HIS A 10 18.17 -1.81 -6.07
C HIS A 10 16.76 -1.71 -5.46
N TYR A 11 15.83 -2.45 -6.01
CA TYR A 11 14.41 -2.43 -5.66
C TYR A 11 13.96 -3.64 -4.85
N GLY A 12 14.93 -4.39 -4.32
CA GLY A 12 14.62 -5.58 -3.53
C GLY A 12 14.19 -6.78 -4.34
N VAL A 13 14.34 -6.79 -5.67
CA VAL A 13 14.33 -7.99 -6.50
C VAL A 13 15.75 -8.50 -6.61
N ILE A 14 15.96 -9.37 -6.06
CA ILE A 14 16.74 -10.54 -5.86
C ILE A 14 17.44 -11.04 -7.09
N LYS A 15 18.70 -10.78 -7.18
CA LYS A 15 19.59 -11.72 -7.90
C LYS A 15 20.99 -11.78 -7.33
N THR A 16 21.24 -11.26 -6.16
CA THR A 16 22.50 -11.54 -5.46
C THR A 16 22.21 -12.08 -4.07
N PRO A 17 22.88 -13.13 -3.62
CA PRO A 17 22.66 -13.72 -2.29
C PRO A 17 22.67 -12.71 -1.15
N GLU A 18 23.41 -11.63 -1.29
CA GLU A 18 23.61 -10.62 -0.25
C GLU A 18 22.49 -9.57 -0.13
N LYS A 19 21.60 -9.48 -1.13
CA LYS A 19 20.53 -8.45 -1.16
C LYS A 19 19.14 -9.00 -1.45
N THR A 20 19.07 -10.29 -1.52
CA THR A 20 17.90 -11.05 -1.97
C THR A 20 16.67 -10.86 -1.14
N TYR A 21 16.86 -10.57 0.05
CA TYR A 21 15.94 -10.88 1.08
C TYR A 21 15.34 -9.68 1.75
N GLN A 22 15.82 -8.54 1.54
CA GLN A 22 15.55 -7.36 2.37
C GLN A 22 14.12 -7.20 2.89
N ARG A 23 13.13 -7.72 2.17
CA ARG A 23 11.74 -7.68 2.61
C ARG A 23 11.37 -8.88 3.47
N TYR A 24 11.89 -10.05 3.15
CA TYR A 24 11.70 -11.25 3.98
C TYR A 24 12.49 -11.21 5.26
N ASP A 25 13.69 -10.64 5.25
CA ASP A 25 14.49 -10.49 6.47
C ASP A 25 13.80 -9.62 7.51
N PHE A 26 13.12 -8.56 7.07
CA PHE A 26 12.30 -7.78 7.98
C PHE A 26 11.17 -8.60 8.60
N LEU A 27 10.52 -9.47 7.81
CA LEU A 27 9.52 -10.39 8.36
C LEU A 27 10.15 -11.40 9.32
N CYS A 28 11.28 -12.00 8.95
CA CYS A 28 11.99 -12.97 9.77
C CYS A 28 12.42 -12.36 11.10
N GLU A 29 12.94 -11.15 11.09
CA GLU A 29 13.37 -10.45 12.29
C GLU A 29 12.19 -10.04 13.17
N TYR A 30 11.14 -9.44 12.58
CA TYR A 30 10.00 -8.94 13.33
C TYR A 30 9.18 -10.06 13.99
N TYR A 31 8.93 -11.14 13.23
CA TYR A 31 8.11 -12.27 13.71
C TYR A 31 8.94 -13.41 14.29
N ASN A 32 10.26 -13.29 14.32
CA ASN A 32 11.18 -14.35 14.79
C ASN A 32 10.93 -15.71 14.09
N VAL A 33 10.87 -15.70 12.77
CA VAL A 33 10.65 -16.88 11.92
C VAL A 33 11.83 -17.08 10.96
N THR A 34 12.01 -18.32 10.47
CA THR A 34 13.05 -18.60 9.47
C THR A 34 12.64 -18.10 8.07
N PRO A 35 13.60 -17.87 7.16
CA PRO A 35 13.30 -17.54 5.77
C PRO A 35 12.37 -18.55 5.09
N GLU A 36 12.53 -19.85 5.37
CA GLU A 36 11.68 -20.90 4.84
C GLU A 36 10.25 -20.80 5.35
N GLN A 37 10.07 -20.50 6.63
CA GLN A 37 8.75 -20.26 7.24
C GLN A 37 8.09 -19.02 6.64
N ALA A 38 8.85 -17.93 6.48
CA ALA A 38 8.37 -16.71 5.86
C ALA A 38 7.93 -16.94 4.41
N LEU A 39 8.78 -17.65 3.64
CA LEU A 39 8.49 -18.00 2.25
C LEU A 39 7.27 -18.91 2.12
N GLN A 40 7.18 -19.97 2.93
CA GLN A 40 6.02 -20.86 2.94
C GLN A 40 4.74 -20.11 3.28
N SER A 41 4.81 -19.20 4.24
CA SER A 41 3.66 -18.41 4.68
C SER A 41 3.21 -17.42 3.61
N GLY A 42 4.18 -16.84 2.88
CA GLY A 42 3.90 -15.93 1.79
C GLY A 42 3.44 -16.63 0.51
N THR A 43 4.06 -17.77 0.14
CA THR A 43 3.73 -18.49 -1.10
C THR A 43 2.46 -19.33 -1.01
N ARG A 44 2.01 -19.67 0.17
CA ARG A 44 0.61 -20.09 0.38
C ARG A 44 -0.36 -18.94 0.18
N ALA A 45 0.09 -17.90 -0.51
CA ALA A 45 -0.61 -16.69 -0.91
C ALA A 45 -1.88 -16.92 -1.74
N SER A 46 -2.21 -18.16 -2.05
CA SER A 46 -3.53 -18.59 -2.47
C SER A 46 -4.57 -18.55 -1.33
N GLY A 47 -4.40 -17.66 -0.34
CA GLY A 47 -5.46 -17.34 0.61
C GLY A 47 -5.53 -18.16 1.90
N ARG A 48 -4.65 -19.12 2.15
CA ARG A 48 -4.69 -19.92 3.39
C ARG A 48 -3.91 -19.25 4.51
N LYS A 49 -4.51 -19.14 5.70
CA LYS A 49 -3.82 -18.65 6.90
C LYS A 49 -2.63 -19.56 7.25
N PRO A 50 -1.41 -19.04 7.37
CA PRO A 50 -0.27 -19.84 7.77
C PRO A 50 -0.35 -20.20 9.25
N ASN A 51 0.17 -21.37 9.62
CA ASN A 51 0.46 -21.71 11.00
C ASN A 51 1.77 -21.00 11.41
N LEU A 52 1.67 -19.77 11.88
CA LEU A 52 2.79 -18.98 12.35
C LEU A 52 2.75 -18.80 13.85
N PRO A 53 3.93 -18.76 14.53
CA PRO A 53 4.01 -18.28 15.90
C PRO A 53 3.40 -16.86 15.98
N GLY A 54 2.50 -16.63 16.94
CA GLY A 54 1.76 -15.38 17.08
C GLY A 54 0.50 -15.25 16.20
N SER A 55 0.25 -16.18 15.29
CA SER A 55 -1.02 -16.27 14.56
C SER A 55 -2.15 -16.90 15.39
N GLU A 56 -1.87 -17.22 16.63
CA GLU A 56 -2.80 -17.86 17.58
C GLU A 56 -4.00 -16.98 17.90
N THR A 57 -3.85 -15.67 17.76
CA THR A 57 -4.96 -14.70 17.85
C THR A 57 -5.88 -14.74 16.62
N CYS A 58 -5.41 -15.26 15.50
CA CYS A 58 -6.23 -15.50 14.34
C CYS A 58 -6.87 -16.88 14.48
N LYS A 59 -8.16 -16.94 14.79
CA LYS A 59 -8.90 -18.23 14.78
C LYS A 59 -8.60 -18.93 13.46
N PRO A 60 -8.04 -20.15 13.48
CA PRO A 60 -7.72 -20.88 12.27
C PRO A 60 -9.04 -21.21 11.57
N VAL A 61 -9.35 -20.50 10.52
CA VAL A 61 -10.34 -20.95 9.54
C VAL A 61 -9.60 -21.92 8.66
N LYS A 62 -9.72 -23.20 8.93
CA LYS A 62 -9.14 -24.24 8.10
C LYS A 62 -9.77 -24.15 6.71
N ASP A 63 -8.92 -24.16 5.70
CA ASP A 63 -9.30 -24.33 4.29
C ASP A 63 -10.09 -23.18 3.62
N MET A 64 -10.11 -21.98 4.19
CA MET A 64 -10.71 -20.79 3.56
C MET A 64 -9.65 -19.91 2.88
N THR A 65 -9.97 -19.38 1.71
CA THR A 65 -9.18 -18.36 1.02
C THR A 65 -9.37 -16.99 1.69
N PHE A 66 -8.58 -15.98 1.26
CA PHE A 66 -8.81 -14.60 1.70
C PHE A 66 -10.22 -14.13 1.33
N GLU A 67 -10.64 -14.47 0.12
CA GLU A 67 -11.96 -14.17 -0.44
C GLU A 67 -13.07 -14.83 0.38
N ASP A 68 -12.90 -16.08 0.78
CA ASP A 68 -13.86 -16.78 1.66
C ASP A 68 -13.96 -16.09 3.03
N ILE A 69 -12.83 -15.71 3.63
CA ILE A 69 -12.81 -15.02 4.92
C ILE A 69 -13.47 -13.65 4.80
N TRP A 70 -13.16 -12.93 3.70
CA TRP A 70 -13.75 -11.64 3.39
C TRP A 70 -15.25 -11.73 3.18
N ALA A 71 -15.72 -12.74 2.43
CA ALA A 71 -17.13 -12.97 2.17
C ALA A 71 -17.93 -13.42 3.41
N ALA A 72 -17.26 -14.12 4.34
CA ALA A 72 -17.91 -14.64 5.55
C ALA A 72 -18.13 -13.59 6.65
N GLN A 73 -17.55 -12.38 6.50
CA GLN A 73 -17.68 -11.31 7.50
C GLN A 73 -18.66 -10.24 7.04
N SER A 74 -19.30 -9.57 8.02
CA SER A 74 -20.07 -8.35 7.74
C SER A 74 -19.15 -7.26 7.19
N ARG A 75 -19.64 -6.49 6.22
CA ARG A 75 -18.91 -5.39 5.56
C ARG A 75 -19.82 -4.18 5.35
N ASN A 76 -20.81 -4.04 6.22
CA ASN A 76 -21.86 -3.03 6.07
C ASN A 76 -21.49 -1.71 6.76
N THR A 77 -20.54 -1.75 7.69
CA THR A 77 -20.11 -0.58 8.43
C THR A 77 -18.58 -0.42 8.37
N PRO A 78 -18.08 0.81 8.57
CA PRO A 78 -16.63 1.03 8.67
C PRO A 78 -15.99 0.16 9.77
N GLU A 79 -16.68 -0.04 10.88
CA GLU A 79 -16.22 -0.87 12.00
C GLU A 79 -16.06 -2.34 11.59
N ASP A 80 -16.97 -2.89 10.80
CA ASP A 80 -16.87 -4.26 10.27
C ASP A 80 -15.61 -4.44 9.43
N ILE A 81 -15.35 -3.48 8.54
CA ILE A 81 -14.17 -3.50 7.66
C ILE A 81 -12.89 -3.38 8.49
N PHE A 82 -12.85 -2.47 9.46
CA PHE A 82 -11.70 -2.31 10.34
C PHE A 82 -11.44 -3.56 11.17
N GLN A 83 -12.51 -4.19 11.72
CA GLN A 83 -12.38 -5.43 12.46
C GLN A 83 -11.81 -6.57 11.61
N PHE A 84 -12.19 -6.64 10.33
CA PHE A 84 -11.60 -7.61 9.40
C PHE A 84 -10.08 -7.48 9.31
N TYR A 85 -9.55 -6.24 9.19
CA TYR A 85 -8.11 -6.01 9.12
C TYR A 85 -7.41 -6.31 10.45
N LEU A 86 -8.04 -6.02 11.58
CA LEU A 86 -7.51 -6.36 12.90
C LEU A 86 -7.42 -7.88 13.09
N ASP A 87 -8.41 -8.62 12.62
CA ASP A 87 -8.49 -10.08 12.80
C ASP A 87 -7.50 -10.87 11.92
N GLN A 88 -6.90 -10.23 10.92
CA GLN A 88 -5.93 -10.91 10.04
C GLN A 88 -4.60 -11.23 10.75
N GLY A 89 -4.19 -10.42 11.71
CA GLY A 89 -2.92 -10.60 12.44
C GLY A 89 -1.70 -10.65 11.50
N ALA A 90 -0.68 -11.39 11.91
CA ALA A 90 0.59 -11.53 11.19
C ALA A 90 0.46 -12.02 9.74
N TRP A 91 -0.59 -12.80 9.44
CA TRP A 91 -0.82 -13.35 8.12
C TRP A 91 -0.90 -12.27 7.02
N SER A 92 -1.52 -11.13 7.32
CA SER A 92 -1.62 -10.02 6.38
C SER A 92 -0.25 -9.48 5.95
N SER A 93 0.69 -9.38 6.89
CA SER A 93 2.05 -8.92 6.62
C SER A 93 2.79 -9.83 5.64
N PHE A 94 2.67 -11.15 5.82
CA PHE A 94 3.32 -12.13 4.93
C PHE A 94 2.69 -12.10 3.54
N ARG A 95 1.35 -12.15 3.44
CA ARG A 95 0.64 -12.11 2.17
C ARG A 95 0.98 -10.84 1.37
N GLN A 96 0.87 -9.69 1.99
CA GLN A 96 1.14 -8.41 1.32
C GLN A 96 2.61 -8.28 0.92
N THR A 97 3.55 -8.73 1.76
CA THR A 97 4.99 -8.68 1.39
C THR A 97 5.27 -9.47 0.13
N VAL A 98 4.71 -10.68 -0.02
CA VAL A 98 4.87 -11.50 -1.24
C VAL A 98 4.23 -10.82 -2.45
N ARG A 99 2.98 -10.38 -2.33
CA ARG A 99 2.27 -9.70 -3.43
C ARG A 99 3.06 -8.50 -3.95
N HIS A 100 3.61 -7.68 -3.06
CA HIS A 100 4.38 -6.51 -3.46
C HIS A 100 5.77 -6.84 -4.03
N LEU A 101 6.32 -8.02 -3.79
CA LEU A 101 7.50 -8.48 -4.50
C LEU A 101 7.18 -8.75 -5.98
N GLU A 102 6.01 -9.26 -6.29
CA GLU A 102 5.56 -9.50 -7.66
C GLU A 102 5.27 -8.20 -8.41
N LEU A 103 4.79 -7.17 -7.71
CA LEU A 103 4.45 -5.86 -8.28
C LEU A 103 5.61 -4.85 -8.27
N GLN A 104 6.84 -5.32 -8.26
CA GLN A 104 8.00 -4.48 -8.05
C GLN A 104 8.29 -3.44 -9.15
N HIS A 105 7.85 -3.73 -10.38
CA HIS A 105 7.91 -2.76 -11.47
C HIS A 105 7.13 -1.47 -11.16
N MET A 106 6.07 -1.57 -10.38
CA MET A 106 5.28 -0.43 -9.92
C MET A 106 6.07 0.49 -8.99
N HIS A 107 6.90 -0.08 -8.13
CA HIS A 107 7.74 0.68 -7.22
C HIS A 107 8.75 1.54 -7.98
N ASN A 108 9.29 1.02 -9.09
CA ASN A 108 10.19 1.78 -9.96
C ASN A 108 9.49 2.97 -10.62
N PHE A 109 8.24 2.76 -11.01
CA PHE A 109 7.43 3.80 -11.61
C PHE A 109 7.18 4.95 -10.62
N VAL A 110 6.86 4.63 -9.36
CA VAL A 110 6.72 5.62 -8.28
C VAL A 110 8.00 6.41 -8.07
N LEU A 111 9.14 5.72 -7.95
CA LEU A 111 10.43 6.39 -7.74
C LEU A 111 10.77 7.39 -8.84
N ARG A 112 10.45 7.06 -10.08
CA ARG A 112 10.77 7.93 -11.23
C ARG A 112 9.89 9.15 -11.34
N ASN A 113 8.61 8.99 -11.02
CA ASN A 113 7.59 9.97 -11.38
C ASN A 113 7.08 10.78 -10.18
N LEU A 114 7.11 10.20 -8.98
CA LEU A 114 6.50 10.78 -7.80
C LEU A 114 7.50 11.31 -6.77
N ILE A 115 8.78 10.93 -6.87
CA ILE A 115 9.76 11.22 -5.82
C ILE A 115 10.79 12.25 -6.27
N ARG A 116 10.90 13.33 -5.48
CA ARG A 116 11.92 14.38 -5.57
C ARG A 116 12.33 14.85 -4.18
N PRO A 117 13.51 15.45 -4.00
CA PRO A 117 13.91 15.98 -2.71
C PRO A 117 12.95 17.07 -2.18
N GLY A 118 12.71 17.07 -0.88
CA GLY A 118 11.95 18.10 -0.19
C GLY A 118 10.43 17.94 -0.23
N ILE A 119 9.92 16.86 -0.81
CA ILE A 119 8.47 16.62 -0.87
C ILE A 119 7.92 15.98 0.40
N TYR A 120 6.61 16.11 0.57
CA TYR A 120 5.82 15.31 1.50
C TYR A 120 5.10 14.20 0.72
N PHE A 121 5.64 12.99 0.84
CA PHE A 121 5.10 11.78 0.22
C PHE A 121 4.15 11.07 1.17
N CYS A 122 3.00 10.66 0.69
CA CYS A 122 1.99 9.93 1.46
C CYS A 122 1.64 8.61 0.79
N GLU A 123 1.62 7.53 1.58
CA GLU A 123 1.13 6.20 1.21
C GLU A 123 -0.08 5.87 2.08
N TYR A 124 -1.28 6.01 1.50
CA TYR A 124 -2.56 5.78 2.19
C TYR A 124 -3.05 4.36 1.95
N GLY A 125 -3.54 3.70 3.01
CA GLY A 125 -3.82 2.26 2.97
C GLY A 125 -2.53 1.47 2.71
N CYS A 126 -1.47 1.86 3.43
CA CYS A 126 -0.10 1.46 3.07
C CYS A 126 0.18 -0.03 3.24
N GLY A 127 -0.66 -0.79 3.94
CA GLY A 127 -0.39 -2.18 4.23
C GLY A 127 0.97 -2.36 4.91
N VAL A 128 1.86 -3.08 4.24
CA VAL A 128 3.26 -3.23 4.66
C VAL A 128 4.17 -2.12 4.15
N ALA A 129 3.63 -0.99 3.69
CA ALA A 129 4.33 0.17 3.15
C ALA A 129 5.40 -0.18 2.09
N PRO A 130 5.02 -0.81 0.98
CA PRO A 130 5.97 -1.27 -0.03
C PRO A 130 6.64 -0.11 -0.79
N PHE A 131 5.90 0.95 -1.08
CA PHE A 131 6.43 2.11 -1.80
C PHE A 131 7.39 2.91 -0.93
N SER A 132 7.00 3.24 0.31
CA SER A 132 7.86 3.88 1.30
C SER A 132 9.12 3.06 1.58
N THR A 133 9.00 1.72 1.68
CA THR A 133 10.13 0.81 1.82
C THR A 133 11.09 0.95 0.64
N THR A 134 10.57 0.97 -0.59
CA THR A 134 11.40 1.08 -1.80
C THR A 134 12.10 2.44 -1.87
N ILE A 135 11.41 3.54 -1.52
CA ILE A 135 12.02 4.87 -1.43
C ILE A 135 13.18 4.83 -0.45
N LEU A 136 12.94 4.38 0.78
CA LEU A 136 13.94 4.38 1.84
C LEU A 136 15.14 3.46 1.54
N LEU A 137 14.94 2.34 0.84
CA LEU A 137 16.03 1.45 0.45
C LEU A 137 16.86 2.01 -0.73
N SER A 138 16.27 2.89 -1.56
CA SER A 138 16.88 3.37 -2.80
C SER A 138 17.43 4.79 -2.72
N CYS A 139 16.92 5.63 -1.83
CA CYS A 139 17.34 7.03 -1.74
C CYS A 139 18.79 7.16 -1.25
N PRO A 140 19.53 8.22 -1.64
CA PRO A 140 20.81 8.57 -1.05
C PRO A 140 20.70 8.88 0.45
N LYS A 141 21.83 8.79 1.18
CA LYS A 141 21.82 9.03 2.64
C LYS A 141 21.46 10.45 3.05
N ASP A 142 21.75 11.41 2.19
CA ASP A 142 21.45 12.85 2.37
C ASP A 142 20.12 13.27 1.78
N PHE A 143 19.31 12.32 1.29
CA PHE A 143 18.05 12.61 0.66
C PHE A 143 17.05 13.18 1.66
N ASN A 144 16.50 14.35 1.33
CA ASN A 144 15.52 15.04 2.16
C ASN A 144 14.11 14.66 1.69
N ILE A 145 13.30 14.06 2.56
CA ILE A 145 11.91 13.70 2.29
C ILE A 145 11.13 13.53 3.59
N ASP A 146 9.90 14.01 3.56
CA ASP A 146 8.90 13.63 4.58
C ASP A 146 8.07 12.47 4.02
N ILE A 147 7.93 11.39 4.77
CA ILE A 147 7.13 10.22 4.39
C ILE A 147 6.02 10.04 5.41
N SER A 148 4.78 10.00 4.93
CA SER A 148 3.63 9.62 5.74
C SER A 148 3.08 8.27 5.31
N ILE A 149 2.83 7.41 6.28
CA ILE A 149 2.11 6.15 6.07
C ILE A 149 0.81 6.16 6.86
N SER A 150 -0.26 5.67 6.27
CA SER A 150 -1.59 5.63 6.90
C SER A 150 -2.25 4.28 6.62
N ASP A 151 -2.75 3.65 7.67
CA ASP A 151 -3.53 2.41 7.58
C ASP A 151 -4.41 2.24 8.83
N VAL A 152 -5.19 1.17 8.90
CA VAL A 152 -6.07 0.82 10.00
C VAL A 152 -5.29 0.78 11.33
N ASP A 153 -5.76 1.59 12.29
CA ASP A 153 -5.14 1.71 13.61
C ASP A 153 -5.08 0.34 14.32
N GLY A 154 -3.89 -0.05 14.76
CA GLY A 154 -3.64 -1.29 15.50
C GLY A 154 -3.59 -2.57 14.65
N CYS A 155 -3.77 -2.53 13.34
CA CYS A 155 -3.62 -3.73 12.53
C CYS A 155 -2.15 -4.14 12.40
N GLU A 156 -1.90 -5.45 12.39
CA GLU A 156 -0.55 -6.03 12.50
C GLU A 156 0.39 -5.62 11.34
N HIS A 157 -0.13 -5.58 10.11
CA HIS A 157 0.69 -5.18 8.97
C HIS A 157 1.11 -3.70 9.02
N PHE A 158 0.30 -2.83 9.62
CA PHE A 158 0.65 -1.42 9.82
C PHE A 158 1.72 -1.26 10.92
N LEU A 159 1.58 -2.00 12.03
CA LEU A 159 2.60 -2.03 13.10
C LEU A 159 3.95 -2.56 12.55
N PHE A 160 3.89 -3.60 11.74
CA PHE A 160 5.08 -4.11 11.04
C PHE A 160 5.67 -3.08 10.07
N ALA A 161 4.83 -2.37 9.30
CA ALA A 161 5.29 -1.33 8.39
C ALA A 161 6.02 -0.21 9.13
N GLU A 162 5.45 0.30 10.21
CA GLU A 162 6.07 1.33 11.05
C GLU A 162 7.43 0.88 11.60
N TRP A 163 7.48 -0.29 12.21
CA TRP A 163 8.73 -0.86 12.73
C TRP A 163 9.78 -0.98 11.62
N LYS A 164 9.41 -1.56 10.48
CA LYS A 164 10.30 -1.76 9.34
C LYS A 164 10.88 -0.46 8.81
N LEU A 165 10.05 0.56 8.58
CA LEU A 165 10.53 1.84 8.07
C LEU A 165 11.46 2.54 9.07
N LYS A 166 11.14 2.54 10.36
CA LYS A 166 12.03 3.06 11.42
C LYS A 166 13.37 2.34 11.43
N LYS A 167 13.34 1.01 11.29
CA LYS A 167 14.56 0.21 11.19
C LYS A 167 15.41 0.59 9.98
N ILE A 168 14.82 0.69 8.79
CA ILE A 168 15.54 1.07 7.57
C ILE A 168 16.18 2.46 7.72
N ILE A 169 15.45 3.44 8.23
CA ILE A 169 15.97 4.80 8.46
C ILE A 169 17.21 4.75 9.38
N LYS A 170 17.09 4.02 10.48
CA LYS A 170 18.19 3.85 11.45
C LYS A 170 19.39 3.14 10.84
N ASP A 171 19.19 1.98 10.25
CA ASP A 171 20.28 1.11 9.76
C ASP A 171 21.03 1.74 8.58
N ARG A 172 20.33 2.53 7.76
CA ARG A 172 20.93 3.28 6.66
C ARG A 172 21.49 4.64 7.06
N GLY A 173 21.20 5.12 8.26
CA GLY A 173 21.63 6.44 8.75
C GLY A 173 21.03 7.59 7.92
N LEU A 174 19.75 7.52 7.58
CA LEU A 174 19.03 8.53 6.80
C LEU A 174 18.64 9.70 7.71
N LYS A 175 19.46 10.76 7.74
CA LYS A 175 19.31 11.86 8.69
C LYS A 175 18.23 12.89 8.30
N ASN A 176 17.89 12.98 7.02
CA ASN A 176 16.99 13.99 6.47
C ASN A 176 15.64 13.37 6.06
N VAL A 177 15.30 12.21 6.61
CA VAL A 177 14.01 11.55 6.41
C VAL A 177 13.18 11.70 7.67
N ASN A 178 11.98 12.29 7.53
CA ASN A 178 10.99 12.34 8.60
C ASN A 178 9.87 11.34 8.30
N LEU A 179 9.62 10.43 9.24
CA LEU A 179 8.53 9.45 9.13
C LEU A 179 7.35 9.88 9.99
N HIS A 180 6.20 10.05 9.36
CA HIS A 180 4.92 10.37 10.00
C HIS A 180 4.02 9.13 9.93
N VAL A 181 3.60 8.62 11.07
CA VAL A 181 2.68 7.47 11.18
C VAL A 181 1.31 7.99 11.52
N LYS A 182 0.33 7.77 10.65
CA LYS A 182 -1.03 8.33 10.74
C LYS A 182 -2.06 7.20 10.79
N PRO A 183 -2.37 6.68 11.97
CA PRO A 183 -3.37 5.63 12.11
C PRO A 183 -4.75 6.15 11.69
N VAL A 184 -5.48 5.33 10.95
CA VAL A 184 -6.85 5.59 10.49
C VAL A 184 -7.81 4.85 11.40
N LYS A 185 -8.82 5.55 11.91
CA LYS A 185 -9.91 4.98 12.70
C LYS A 185 -11.12 4.70 11.81
N ALA A 186 -11.97 3.78 12.24
CA ALA A 186 -13.17 3.39 11.49
C ALA A 186 -14.04 4.58 11.06
N ARG A 187 -14.14 5.60 11.94
CA ARG A 187 -14.81 6.85 11.63
C ARG A 187 -13.83 7.99 11.72
N GLY A 188 -13.24 8.33 10.61
CA GLY A 188 -12.33 9.45 10.51
C GLY A 188 -11.30 9.25 9.43
N LEU A 189 -10.74 10.35 8.98
CA LEU A 189 -9.69 10.39 7.98
C LEU A 189 -8.44 11.00 8.61
N PRO A 190 -7.25 10.58 8.19
CA PRO A 190 -6.02 11.12 8.73
C PRO A 190 -5.91 12.61 8.40
N LYS A 191 -5.42 13.38 9.37
CA LYS A 191 -4.98 14.75 9.12
C LYS A 191 -3.47 14.76 8.94
N TYR A 192 -3.03 15.36 7.86
CA TYR A 192 -1.62 15.47 7.52
C TYR A 192 -1.07 16.80 8.03
N ASP A 193 0.20 16.79 8.47
CA ASP A 193 0.84 17.95 9.12
C ASP A 193 1.25 19.02 8.11
N LYS A 194 1.33 18.65 6.83
CA LYS A 194 1.70 19.50 5.70
C LYS A 194 0.84 19.14 4.50
N PRO A 195 0.71 20.01 3.50
CA PRO A 195 0.11 19.66 2.23
C PRO A 195 0.88 18.50 1.56
N ILE A 196 0.13 17.53 1.03
CA ILE A 196 0.69 16.34 0.38
C ILE A 196 1.15 16.70 -1.03
N ASP A 197 2.42 16.44 -1.36
CA ASP A 197 2.98 16.68 -2.70
C ASP A 197 2.86 15.45 -3.60
N SER A 198 2.88 14.26 -3.02
CA SER A 198 2.72 13.00 -3.76
C SER A 198 1.96 12.00 -2.92
N LEU A 199 0.86 11.50 -3.47
CA LEU A 199 -0.04 10.54 -2.83
C LEU A 199 -0.05 9.24 -3.61
N VAL A 200 0.10 8.13 -2.89
CA VAL A 200 -0.16 6.78 -3.41
C VAL A 200 -1.34 6.19 -2.67
N ILE A 201 -2.36 5.76 -3.43
CA ILE A 201 -3.49 4.96 -2.96
C ILE A 201 -3.58 3.75 -3.89
N PHE A 202 -3.09 2.61 -3.43
CA PHE A 202 -2.93 1.44 -4.27
C PHE A 202 -3.58 0.21 -3.63
N GLU A 203 -4.56 -0.42 -4.30
CA GLU A 203 -5.33 -1.55 -3.78
C GLU A 203 -6.06 -1.20 -2.46
N VAL A 204 -6.74 -0.07 -2.42
CA VAL A 204 -7.38 0.46 -1.20
C VAL A 204 -8.82 0.86 -1.42
N LEU A 205 -9.10 1.64 -2.47
CA LEU A 205 -10.41 2.29 -2.64
C LEU A 205 -11.53 1.29 -2.88
N GLU A 206 -11.22 0.13 -3.41
CA GLU A 206 -12.15 -1.00 -3.58
C GLU A 206 -12.59 -1.63 -2.25
N HIS A 207 -11.87 -1.35 -1.16
CA HIS A 207 -12.14 -1.85 0.18
C HIS A 207 -12.72 -0.79 1.12
N VAL A 208 -13.06 0.39 0.60
CA VAL A 208 -13.60 1.52 1.36
C VAL A 208 -15.07 1.72 1.01
N LEU A 209 -15.93 1.91 2.02
CA LEU A 209 -17.38 2.06 1.82
C LEU A 209 -17.74 3.28 0.97
N SER A 210 -17.00 4.37 1.10
CA SER A 210 -17.21 5.63 0.38
C SER A 210 -15.88 6.14 -0.22
N PRO A 211 -15.42 5.53 -1.32
CA PRO A 211 -14.14 5.89 -1.93
C PRO A 211 -14.07 7.34 -2.40
N ILE A 212 -15.17 7.90 -2.91
CA ILE A 212 -15.23 9.31 -3.33
C ILE A 212 -15.06 10.25 -2.13
N GLU A 213 -15.77 10.02 -1.04
CA GLU A 213 -15.65 10.83 0.18
C GLU A 213 -14.22 10.74 0.74
N THR A 214 -13.67 9.52 0.79
CA THR A 214 -12.32 9.28 1.27
C THR A 214 -11.29 10.05 0.44
N LEU A 215 -11.35 9.93 -0.88
CA LEU A 215 -10.40 10.62 -1.75
C LEU A 215 -10.57 12.14 -1.70
N ASN A 216 -11.79 12.67 -1.70
CA ASN A 216 -12.05 14.11 -1.61
C ASN A 216 -11.41 14.73 -0.36
N ASN A 217 -11.57 14.10 0.80
CA ASN A 217 -10.97 14.57 2.05
C ASN A 217 -9.42 14.59 1.99
N ILE A 218 -8.82 13.68 1.23
CA ILE A 218 -7.36 13.66 1.05
C ILE A 218 -6.93 14.70 0.02
N ILE A 219 -7.69 14.87 -1.08
CA ILE A 219 -7.44 15.89 -2.11
C ILE A 219 -7.40 17.30 -1.52
N GLU A 220 -8.28 17.60 -0.55
CA GLU A 220 -8.29 18.90 0.14
C GLU A 220 -6.97 19.18 0.88
N GLN A 221 -6.24 18.14 1.26
CA GLN A 221 -4.96 18.22 1.94
C GLN A 221 -3.74 18.13 1.00
N MET A 222 -3.97 18.03 -0.33
CA MET A 222 -2.89 17.99 -1.32
C MET A 222 -2.46 19.38 -1.74
N SER A 223 -1.16 19.57 -1.95
CA SER A 223 -0.57 20.77 -2.55
C SER A 223 -1.18 21.05 -3.93
N PRO A 224 -1.14 22.31 -4.41
CA PRO A 224 -1.25 22.59 -5.83
C PRO A 224 -0.20 21.79 -6.63
N ASP A 225 -0.55 21.32 -7.83
CA ASP A 225 0.31 20.48 -8.68
C ASP A 225 0.75 19.13 -8.07
N ALA A 226 0.16 18.72 -6.95
CA ALA A 226 0.46 17.44 -6.31
C ALA A 226 0.17 16.26 -7.25
N LEU A 227 0.92 15.17 -7.06
CA LEU A 227 0.75 13.95 -7.85
C LEU A 227 -0.05 12.91 -7.08
N LEU A 228 -0.98 12.25 -7.77
CA LEU A 228 -1.75 11.12 -7.28
C LEU A 228 -1.42 9.88 -8.12
N LEU A 229 -1.06 8.80 -7.46
CA LEU A 229 -0.99 7.47 -8.07
C LEU A 229 -2.09 6.60 -7.46
N GLU A 230 -2.92 6.02 -8.32
CA GLU A 230 -4.01 5.14 -7.91
C GLU A 230 -4.22 4.03 -8.95
N ASN A 231 -4.96 3.00 -8.55
CA ASN A 231 -5.34 1.87 -9.41
C ASN A 231 -6.80 1.45 -9.22
N PHE A 232 -7.66 2.35 -8.80
CA PHE A 232 -9.09 2.10 -8.61
C PHE A 232 -9.81 2.01 -9.95
N ILE A 233 -9.66 0.89 -10.66
CA ILE A 233 -10.10 0.71 -12.04
C ILE A 233 -11.50 0.14 -12.11
N LYS A 234 -12.19 0.57 -13.17
CA LYS A 234 -13.38 -0.09 -13.65
C LYS A 234 -12.98 -1.47 -14.20
N HIS A 235 -13.34 -2.52 -13.51
CA HIS A 235 -13.33 -3.83 -14.14
C HIS A 235 -14.45 -3.87 -15.18
N ASP A 236 -14.11 -4.22 -16.44
CA ASP A 236 -15.10 -4.44 -17.50
C ASP A 236 -15.99 -5.68 -17.27
N ARG A 237 -15.96 -6.23 -16.07
CA ARG A 237 -16.80 -7.35 -15.64
C ARG A 237 -18.16 -6.84 -15.20
N GLU A 238 -18.94 -6.36 -16.17
CA GLU A 238 -20.31 -5.89 -15.93
C GLU A 238 -21.30 -7.03 -15.60
N GLU A 239 -20.90 -8.30 -15.72
CA GLU A 239 -21.83 -9.44 -15.61
C GLU A 239 -21.52 -10.45 -14.50
N ASP A 240 -20.42 -10.31 -13.75
CA ASP A 240 -20.11 -11.27 -12.69
C ASP A 240 -20.52 -10.74 -11.32
N ASP A 241 -21.44 -11.45 -10.66
CA ASP A 241 -21.80 -11.28 -9.25
C ASP A 241 -20.61 -11.52 -8.29
N ASP A 242 -19.46 -11.94 -8.80
CA ASP A 242 -18.25 -12.21 -8.04
C ASP A 242 -17.26 -11.02 -8.15
N LEU A 243 -17.51 -9.99 -7.33
CA LEU A 243 -16.60 -8.85 -7.17
C LEU A 243 -15.31 -9.23 -6.43
N GLY A 244 -15.15 -10.50 -6.07
CA GLY A 244 -14.05 -10.93 -5.22
C GLY A 244 -14.03 -10.17 -3.89
N PRO A 245 -12.88 -9.61 -3.48
CA PRO A 245 -12.77 -8.85 -2.23
C PRO A 245 -13.28 -7.41 -2.31
N ASP A 246 -13.75 -6.93 -3.46
CA ASP A 246 -14.22 -5.56 -3.62
C ASP A 246 -15.57 -5.36 -2.92
N LEU A 247 -15.78 -4.17 -2.37
CA LEU A 247 -17.08 -3.78 -1.82
C LEU A 247 -18.03 -3.37 -2.94
N LYS A 248 -19.26 -3.85 -2.88
CA LYS A 248 -20.30 -3.44 -3.85
C LYS A 248 -20.48 -1.91 -3.86
N SER A 249 -20.49 -1.26 -2.70
CA SER A 249 -20.59 0.20 -2.61
C SER A 249 -19.45 0.92 -3.33
N ALA A 250 -18.22 0.39 -3.22
CA ALA A 250 -17.07 0.94 -3.91
C ALA A 250 -17.19 0.75 -5.44
N ALA A 251 -17.64 -0.44 -5.88
CA ALA A 251 -17.88 -0.71 -7.29
C ALA A 251 -18.93 0.22 -7.88
N ASP A 252 -20.02 0.48 -7.16
CA ASP A 252 -21.12 1.36 -7.57
C ASP A 252 -20.66 2.84 -7.70
N GLU A 253 -19.64 3.26 -6.95
CA GLU A 253 -19.08 4.61 -7.01
C GLU A 253 -18.02 4.82 -8.10
N ARG A 254 -17.50 3.77 -8.73
CA ARG A 254 -16.36 3.87 -9.67
C ARG A 254 -16.59 4.85 -10.83
N GLY A 255 -17.76 4.87 -11.44
CA GLY A 255 -18.06 5.82 -12.53
C GLY A 255 -17.92 7.27 -12.07
N LYS A 256 -18.57 7.63 -10.97
CA LYS A 256 -18.51 8.96 -10.38
C LYS A 256 -17.12 9.32 -9.87
N PHE A 257 -16.36 8.34 -9.42
CA PHE A 257 -14.97 8.52 -9.00
C PHE A 257 -14.12 9.07 -10.16
N TYR A 258 -14.26 8.53 -11.36
CA TYR A 258 -13.55 9.03 -12.53
C TYR A 258 -13.93 10.46 -12.88
N GLU A 259 -15.23 10.77 -12.92
CA GLU A 259 -15.70 12.13 -13.15
C GLU A 259 -15.07 13.10 -12.15
N MET A 260 -15.07 12.76 -10.86
CA MET A 260 -14.48 13.57 -9.82
C MET A 260 -12.95 13.72 -9.97
N VAL A 261 -12.26 12.66 -10.34
CA VAL A 261 -10.80 12.72 -10.54
C VAL A 261 -10.46 13.56 -11.78
N GLU A 262 -11.16 13.39 -12.89
CA GLU A 262 -10.96 14.17 -14.12
C GLU A 262 -11.27 15.66 -13.92
N ASP A 263 -12.24 16.00 -13.07
CA ASP A 263 -12.56 17.39 -12.72
C ASP A 263 -11.47 18.08 -11.88
N ASN A 264 -10.68 17.31 -11.16
CA ASN A 264 -9.68 17.84 -10.23
C ASN A 264 -8.23 17.61 -10.67
N PHE A 265 -8.00 16.72 -11.63
CA PHE A 265 -6.67 16.30 -12.04
C PHE A 265 -6.51 16.19 -13.54
N LEU A 266 -5.27 16.36 -13.99
CA LEU A 266 -4.82 16.05 -15.35
C LEU A 266 -4.16 14.67 -15.35
N LEU A 267 -4.63 13.77 -16.21
CA LEU A 267 -4.00 12.46 -16.41
C LEU A 267 -2.62 12.64 -17.08
N LEU A 268 -1.56 12.22 -16.39
CA LEU A 268 -0.19 12.25 -16.90
C LEU A 268 0.23 10.93 -17.53
N SER A 269 -0.22 9.82 -16.95
CA SER A 269 0.13 8.49 -17.44
C SER A 269 -0.95 7.48 -17.07
N ASN A 270 -1.36 6.72 -18.07
CA ASN A 270 -2.19 5.52 -17.89
C ASN A 270 -1.32 4.32 -18.24
N ASN A 271 -0.97 3.55 -17.22
CA ASN A 271 0.04 2.52 -17.38
C ASN A 271 -0.56 1.12 -17.54
N SER A 272 -1.40 0.95 -18.55
CA SER A 272 -1.82 -0.38 -19.01
C SER A 272 -0.66 -1.22 -19.59
N VAL A 273 0.50 -0.59 -19.79
CA VAL A 273 1.66 -1.19 -20.48
C VAL A 273 2.43 -2.16 -19.58
N PHE A 274 2.28 -2.10 -18.27
CA PHE A 274 3.04 -2.96 -17.37
C PHE A 274 2.33 -4.27 -16.98
N ALA A 275 1.45 -4.78 -17.82
CA ALA A 275 0.74 -6.03 -17.54
C ALA A 275 0.03 -6.06 -16.16
N ASP A 276 -0.23 -4.88 -15.59
CA ASP A 276 -1.09 -4.77 -14.44
C ASP A 276 -2.53 -4.80 -14.96
N PRO A 277 -3.26 -5.90 -14.74
CA PRO A 277 -4.65 -6.00 -15.18
C PRO A 277 -5.52 -4.89 -14.56
N ASN A 278 -5.00 -4.26 -13.52
CA ASN A 278 -5.68 -3.21 -12.78
C ASN A 278 -5.32 -1.78 -13.25
N GLY A 279 -4.39 -1.57 -14.19
CA GLY A 279 -3.97 -0.27 -14.76
C GLY A 279 -3.70 0.83 -13.73
N THR A 280 -2.45 1.14 -13.52
CA THR A 280 -2.05 2.21 -12.61
C THR A 280 -2.02 3.53 -13.33
N ARG A 281 -2.56 4.57 -12.72
CA ARG A 281 -2.59 5.91 -13.31
C ARG A 281 -1.86 6.90 -12.41
N ILE A 282 -1.20 7.86 -13.08
CA ILE A 282 -0.66 9.05 -12.42
C ILE A 282 -1.44 10.26 -12.90
N TRP A 283 -1.87 11.03 -11.95
CA TRP A 283 -2.60 12.27 -12.12
C TRP A 283 -1.85 13.43 -11.49
N ARG A 284 -2.00 14.63 -12.03
CA ARG A 284 -1.54 15.88 -11.45
C ARG A 284 -2.72 16.75 -11.08
N LYS A 285 -2.77 17.20 -9.83
CA LYS A 285 -3.82 18.08 -9.32
C LYS A 285 -3.85 19.39 -10.11
N LEU A 286 -5.02 19.77 -10.55
CA LEU A 286 -5.23 21.05 -11.22
C LEU A 286 -5.18 22.18 -10.21
N VAL A 287 -4.53 23.28 -10.59
CA VAL A 287 -4.61 24.55 -9.86
C VAL A 287 -5.90 25.23 -10.29
N LYS A 288 -6.86 25.30 -9.39
CA LYS A 288 -8.08 26.08 -9.62
C LYS A 288 -7.74 27.54 -9.30
N GLU A 289 -7.90 28.41 -10.31
CA GLU A 289 -7.74 29.87 -10.18
C GLU A 289 -8.81 30.47 -9.24
#